data_3dd0ac35f5fa6f3acfff24ddd565969f
#
_entry.id   3dd0ac35f5fa6f3acfff24ddd565969f
#
_cell.length_a   1.000
_cell.length_b   1.000
_cell.length_c   1.000
_cell.angle_alpha   90.00
_cell.angle_beta   90.00
_cell.angle_gamma   90.00
#
_symmetry.space_group_name_H-M   'P 1'
#
loop_
_entity.id
_entity.type
_entity.pdbx_description
1 polymer ?
#
loop_
_entity_poly.entity_id
_entity_poly.type
_entity_poly.pdbx_seq_one_letter_code
_entity_poly.pdbx_strand_id
1 'polypeptide(L)'
;MINLTMNQWNLVYNVFSFGLISMLACTVYTLVSQSRVLPKYRAALVMSSMVTFIAGYHYWRIFNSFSEASEGMAVKVSGDQGAFNEAYRYVDWLLTVPLLLVEVIAVLALAKEVSKSLITRLVPASAAMIALGYPGEISNDQNTQILYGVLSTLPFLYILYVLFVELGKSLDRQPEGVAATVGRLRLLLIATWGVYPVSYILGMGEGMASADQFVGVQVGYTIADVLAKCVFGLTIFKIARMKSAAEGMADAH
;
A
#
# COMPACT_ATOMS: atom_id res chain seq x y z
N MET A 1 25.10 12.71 -4.24
CA MET A 1 24.65 13.06 -2.88
C MET A 1 23.68 14.22 -2.93
N ILE A 2 22.65 14.19 -2.09
CA ILE A 2 21.69 15.29 -1.89
C ILE A 2 21.96 15.90 -0.51
N ASN A 3 22.18 17.21 -0.46
CA ASN A 3 22.39 17.92 0.80
C ASN A 3 21.04 18.41 1.34
N LEU A 4 20.64 17.87 2.48
CA LEU A 4 19.43 18.26 3.18
C LEU A 4 19.74 19.36 4.20
N THR A 5 18.78 20.23 4.47
CA THR A 5 18.78 21.03 5.70
C THR A 5 18.51 20.14 6.91
N MET A 6 18.86 20.61 8.11
CA MET A 6 18.55 19.88 9.35
C MET A 6 17.05 19.58 9.47
N ASN A 7 16.19 20.53 9.10
CA ASN A 7 14.74 20.35 9.16
C ASN A 7 14.25 19.29 8.17
N GLN A 8 14.78 19.26 6.96
CA GLN A 8 14.47 18.26 5.93
C GLN A 8 14.93 16.86 6.35
N TRP A 9 16.14 16.74 6.87
CA TRP A 9 16.66 15.46 7.35
C TRP A 9 15.80 14.92 8.51
N ASN A 10 15.53 15.75 9.51
CA ASN A 10 14.68 15.39 10.64
C ASN A 10 13.25 15.02 10.20
N LEU A 11 12.70 15.71 9.20
CA LEU A 11 11.37 15.40 8.67
C LEU A 11 11.35 14.00 8.06
N VAL A 12 12.31 13.67 7.20
CA VAL A 12 12.39 12.33 6.57
C VAL A 12 12.62 11.24 7.62
N TYR A 13 13.55 11.47 8.54
CA TYR A 13 13.84 10.55 9.64
C TYR A 13 12.59 10.25 10.49
N ASN A 14 11.89 11.31 10.92
CA ASN A 14 10.71 11.17 11.76
C ASN A 14 9.52 10.56 10.99
N VAL A 15 9.36 10.85 9.71
CA VAL A 15 8.27 10.28 8.91
C VAL A 15 8.46 8.78 8.66
N PHE A 16 9.70 8.31 8.48
CA PHE A 16 9.97 6.87 8.41
C PHE A 16 9.71 6.17 9.75
N SER A 17 10.12 6.78 10.87
CA SER A 17 9.80 6.29 12.21
C SER A 17 8.28 6.24 12.44
N PHE A 18 7.55 7.28 12.04
CA PHE A 18 6.09 7.32 12.08
C PHE A 18 5.47 6.19 11.24
N GLY A 19 5.94 5.97 10.01
CA GLY A 19 5.49 4.87 9.15
C GLY A 19 5.66 3.52 9.83
N LEU A 20 6.87 3.25 10.34
CA LEU A 20 7.20 2.02 11.05
C LEU A 20 6.25 1.74 12.22
N ILE A 21 6.13 2.70 13.14
CA ILE A 21 5.32 2.46 14.34
C ILE A 21 3.83 2.37 14.02
N SER A 22 3.34 3.12 13.02
CA SER A 22 1.95 3.03 12.57
C SER A 22 1.63 1.63 12.03
N MET A 23 2.53 1.05 11.23
CA MET A 23 2.37 -0.31 10.71
C MET A 23 2.37 -1.35 11.84
N LEU A 24 3.32 -1.28 12.77
CA LEU A 24 3.39 -2.21 13.90
C LEU A 24 2.17 -2.10 14.83
N ALA A 25 1.74 -0.88 15.15
CA ALA A 25 0.54 -0.66 15.97
C ALA A 25 -0.72 -1.21 15.29
N CYS A 26 -0.88 -0.99 13.98
CA CYS A 26 -2.01 -1.51 13.22
C CYS A 26 -1.97 -3.05 13.16
N THR A 27 -0.79 -3.65 12.99
CA THR A 27 -0.60 -5.11 13.04
C THR A 27 -1.12 -5.69 14.35
N VAL A 28 -0.66 -5.17 15.48
CA VAL A 28 -1.10 -5.64 16.81
C VAL A 28 -2.61 -5.45 16.97
N TYR A 29 -3.14 -4.27 16.63
CA TYR A 29 -4.56 -3.98 16.76
C TYR A 29 -5.44 -4.93 15.95
N THR A 30 -5.10 -5.19 14.68
CA THR A 30 -5.89 -6.10 13.83
C THR A 30 -5.79 -7.55 14.26
N LEU A 31 -4.61 -7.99 14.75
CA LEU A 31 -4.43 -9.33 15.32
C LEU A 31 -5.31 -9.58 16.55
N VAL A 32 -5.29 -8.67 17.52
CA VAL A 32 -6.06 -8.84 18.77
C VAL A 32 -7.56 -8.61 18.57
N SER A 33 -7.95 -7.93 17.49
CA SER A 33 -9.36 -7.62 17.20
C SER A 33 -10.13 -8.76 16.51
N GLN A 34 -9.49 -9.89 16.19
CA GLN A 34 -10.13 -11.00 15.50
C GLN A 34 -11.32 -11.61 16.29
N SER A 35 -11.26 -11.59 17.63
CA SER A 35 -12.35 -12.06 18.49
C SER A 35 -13.62 -11.20 18.39
N ARG A 36 -13.50 -9.98 17.88
CA ARG A 36 -14.59 -8.98 17.77
C ARG A 36 -15.36 -9.08 16.46
N VAL A 37 -15.13 -10.11 15.67
CA VAL A 37 -15.83 -10.39 14.41
C VAL A 37 -16.13 -11.87 14.28
N LEU A 38 -17.15 -12.19 13.48
CA LEU A 38 -17.49 -13.60 13.19
C LEU A 38 -16.34 -14.34 12.53
N PRO A 39 -16.19 -15.67 12.78
CA PRO A 39 -15.06 -16.47 12.27
C PRO A 39 -14.81 -16.33 10.77
N LYS A 40 -15.87 -16.20 9.97
CA LYS A 40 -15.77 -16.06 8.50
C LYS A 40 -15.11 -14.76 8.02
N TYR A 41 -15.06 -13.72 8.87
CA TYR A 41 -14.41 -12.43 8.56
C TYR A 41 -13.00 -12.32 9.11
N ARG A 42 -12.55 -13.25 9.97
CA ARG A 42 -11.24 -13.20 10.61
C ARG A 42 -10.10 -13.27 9.60
N ALA A 43 -10.30 -14.00 8.50
CA ALA A 43 -9.30 -14.09 7.43
C ALA A 43 -8.93 -12.70 6.87
N ALA A 44 -9.90 -11.78 6.72
CA ALA A 44 -9.62 -10.42 6.27
C ALA A 44 -8.72 -9.67 7.27
N LEU A 45 -8.96 -9.79 8.58
CA LEU A 45 -8.13 -9.16 9.61
C LEU A 45 -6.72 -9.76 9.68
N VAL A 46 -6.60 -11.06 9.44
CA VAL A 46 -5.28 -11.73 9.32
C VAL A 46 -4.51 -11.15 8.13
N MET A 47 -5.18 -10.96 6.98
CA MET A 47 -4.53 -10.34 5.81
C MET A 47 -4.10 -8.90 6.11
N SER A 48 -4.97 -8.07 6.73
CA SER A 48 -4.59 -6.73 7.19
C SER A 48 -3.36 -6.73 8.09
N SER A 49 -3.30 -7.68 9.03
CA SER A 49 -2.14 -7.82 9.93
C SER A 49 -0.87 -8.22 9.17
N MET A 50 -0.97 -9.11 8.20
CA MET A 50 0.17 -9.52 7.36
C MET A 50 0.67 -8.35 6.51
N VAL A 51 -0.24 -7.59 5.89
CA VAL A 51 0.10 -6.39 5.10
C VAL A 51 0.87 -5.39 5.94
N THR A 52 0.35 -5.03 7.11
CA THR A 52 1.00 -4.02 7.97
C THR A 52 2.27 -4.54 8.63
N PHE A 53 2.38 -5.83 8.94
CA PHE A 53 3.60 -6.45 9.44
C PHE A 53 4.73 -6.44 8.40
N ILE A 54 4.43 -6.86 7.16
CA ILE A 54 5.39 -6.84 6.04
C ILE A 54 5.85 -5.41 5.78
N ALA A 55 4.91 -4.46 5.70
CA ALA A 55 5.24 -3.06 5.51
C ALA A 55 6.09 -2.49 6.66
N GLY A 56 5.77 -2.84 7.91
CA GLY A 56 6.57 -2.45 9.08
C GLY A 56 8.02 -2.92 8.99
N TYR A 57 8.23 -4.19 8.58
CA TYR A 57 9.58 -4.70 8.34
C TYR A 57 10.33 -3.89 7.25
N HIS A 58 9.66 -3.57 6.13
CA HIS A 58 10.30 -2.81 5.06
C HIS A 58 10.53 -1.35 5.47
N TYR A 59 9.65 -0.74 6.26
CA TYR A 59 9.89 0.59 6.84
C TYR A 59 11.08 0.62 7.79
N TRP A 60 11.29 -0.45 8.57
CA TRP A 60 12.52 -0.60 9.36
C TRP A 60 13.76 -0.68 8.46
N ARG A 61 13.70 -1.42 7.34
CA ARG A 61 14.80 -1.50 6.37
C ARG A 61 15.08 -0.14 5.69
N ILE A 62 14.01 0.58 5.29
CA ILE A 62 14.11 1.92 4.68
C ILE A 62 14.71 2.91 5.68
N PHE A 63 14.25 2.90 6.92
CA PHE A 63 14.76 3.74 8.00
C PHE A 63 16.25 3.54 8.24
N ASN A 64 16.70 2.29 8.34
CA ASN A 64 18.12 1.96 8.50
C ASN A 64 18.93 2.37 7.27
N SER A 65 18.45 2.08 6.07
CA SER A 65 19.10 2.47 4.82
C SER A 65 19.27 3.99 4.68
N PHE A 66 18.28 4.76 5.10
CA PHE A 66 18.38 6.22 5.12
C PHE A 66 19.46 6.70 6.11
N SER A 67 19.48 6.12 7.31
CA SER A 67 20.49 6.46 8.34
C SER A 67 21.91 6.09 7.89
N GLU A 68 22.08 4.92 7.29
CA GLU A 68 23.38 4.43 6.78
C GLU A 68 23.87 5.23 5.56
N ALA A 69 22.96 5.68 4.70
CA ALA A 69 23.29 6.50 3.52
C ALA A 69 23.57 7.96 3.87
N SER A 70 23.34 8.39 5.12
CA SER A 70 23.53 9.76 5.56
C SER A 70 24.93 9.99 6.13
N GLU A 71 25.66 10.94 5.55
CA GLU A 71 26.92 11.48 6.07
C GLU A 71 26.64 12.92 6.58
N GLY A 72 26.27 13.05 7.85
CA GLY A 72 25.71 14.29 8.39
C GLY A 72 24.35 14.57 7.72
N MET A 73 24.25 15.73 7.02
CA MET A 73 23.02 16.12 6.30
C MET A 73 23.04 15.73 4.81
N ALA A 74 24.14 15.17 4.32
CA ALA A 74 24.25 14.70 2.96
C ALA A 74 23.78 13.23 2.85
N VAL A 75 22.87 12.95 1.93
CA VAL A 75 22.32 11.60 1.68
C VAL A 75 22.82 11.09 0.34
N LYS A 76 23.42 9.91 0.34
CA LYS A 76 23.86 9.22 -0.86
C LYS A 76 22.67 8.51 -1.51
N VAL A 77 22.13 9.06 -2.60
CA VAL A 77 20.92 8.56 -3.27
C VAL A 77 21.21 7.70 -4.50
N SER A 78 22.45 7.68 -4.99
CA SER A 78 22.85 6.90 -6.17
C SER A 78 24.31 6.51 -6.10
N GLY A 79 24.71 5.49 -6.86
CA GLY A 79 26.07 4.98 -6.97
C GLY A 79 26.25 3.64 -6.24
N ASP A 80 27.52 3.29 -5.93
CA ASP A 80 27.93 2.02 -5.36
C ASP A 80 27.37 1.76 -3.93
N GLN A 81 27.98 0.82 -3.22
CA GLN A 81 27.55 0.41 -1.88
C GLN A 81 27.29 1.58 -0.92
N GLY A 82 26.25 1.46 -0.11
CA GLY A 82 25.86 2.44 0.91
C GLY A 82 24.95 3.57 0.42
N ALA A 83 24.40 3.51 -0.79
CA ALA A 83 23.34 4.40 -1.22
C ALA A 83 21.99 4.05 -0.58
N PHE A 84 21.14 5.05 -0.41
CA PHE A 84 19.75 4.87 0.05
C PHE A 84 19.01 3.93 -0.91
N ASN A 85 18.49 2.83 -0.36
CA ASN A 85 17.87 1.76 -1.15
C ASN A 85 16.35 1.90 -1.19
N GLU A 86 15.83 2.48 -2.25
CA GLU A 86 14.38 2.60 -2.48
C GLU A 86 13.71 1.30 -2.96
N ALA A 87 14.49 0.31 -3.43
CA ALA A 87 13.96 -0.98 -3.89
C ALA A 87 13.21 -1.75 -2.79
N TYR A 88 13.45 -1.46 -1.51
CA TYR A 88 12.68 -2.02 -0.41
C TYR A 88 11.17 -1.75 -0.53
N ARG A 89 10.77 -0.62 -1.15
CA ARG A 89 9.36 -0.30 -1.40
C ARG A 89 8.75 -1.25 -2.41
N TYR A 90 9.48 -1.56 -3.48
CA TYR A 90 9.00 -2.49 -4.51
C TYR A 90 8.84 -3.91 -3.98
N VAL A 91 9.73 -4.37 -3.10
CA VAL A 91 9.60 -5.66 -2.42
C VAL A 91 8.38 -5.66 -1.49
N ASP A 92 8.17 -4.58 -0.72
CA ASP A 92 6.98 -4.40 0.09
C ASP A 92 5.70 -4.47 -0.76
N TRP A 93 5.62 -3.66 -1.80
CA TRP A 93 4.43 -3.58 -2.65
C TRP A 93 4.13 -4.90 -3.39
N LEU A 94 5.17 -5.61 -3.85
CA LEU A 94 5.00 -6.91 -4.50
C LEU A 94 4.32 -7.94 -3.58
N LEU A 95 4.56 -7.85 -2.29
CA LEU A 95 3.96 -8.72 -1.28
C LEU A 95 2.62 -8.17 -0.76
N THR A 96 2.55 -6.87 -0.46
CA THR A 96 1.41 -6.28 0.24
C THR A 96 0.24 -5.94 -0.68
N VAL A 97 0.49 -5.48 -1.92
CA VAL A 97 -0.59 -5.08 -2.85
C VAL A 97 -1.51 -6.26 -3.22
N PRO A 98 -0.99 -7.47 -3.55
CA PRO A 98 -1.86 -8.63 -3.70
C PRO A 98 -2.69 -8.96 -2.46
N LEU A 99 -2.10 -8.86 -1.26
CA LEU A 99 -2.80 -9.13 -0.01
C LEU A 99 -3.91 -8.11 0.29
N LEU A 100 -3.70 -6.82 -0.03
CA LEU A 100 -4.73 -5.77 0.07
C LEU A 100 -5.97 -6.11 -0.77
N LEU A 101 -5.78 -6.66 -1.95
CA LEU A 101 -6.89 -7.09 -2.82
C LEU A 101 -7.59 -8.34 -2.26
N VAL A 102 -6.83 -9.30 -1.73
CA VAL A 102 -7.38 -10.50 -1.09
C VAL A 102 -8.20 -10.16 0.15
N GLU A 103 -7.76 -9.20 0.98
CA GLU A 103 -8.50 -8.84 2.19
C GLU A 103 -9.85 -8.17 1.89
N VAL A 104 -9.95 -7.37 0.80
CA VAL A 104 -11.24 -6.81 0.35
C VAL A 104 -12.20 -7.93 -0.05
N ILE A 105 -11.71 -8.91 -0.82
CA ILE A 105 -12.53 -10.05 -1.25
C ILE A 105 -12.95 -10.87 -0.02
N ALA A 106 -12.05 -11.11 0.91
CA ALA A 106 -12.30 -11.89 2.12
C ALA A 106 -13.36 -11.25 3.03
N VAL A 107 -13.30 -9.93 3.25
CA VAL A 107 -14.26 -9.22 4.12
C VAL A 107 -15.67 -9.18 3.51
N LEU A 108 -15.78 -9.19 2.18
CA LEU A 108 -17.06 -9.22 1.50
C LEU A 108 -17.74 -10.60 1.62
N ALA A 109 -16.99 -11.66 1.89
CA ALA A 109 -17.47 -13.03 2.03
C ALA A 109 -18.41 -13.45 0.88
N LEU A 110 -17.95 -13.24 -0.34
CA LEU A 110 -18.66 -13.59 -1.57
C LEU A 110 -18.73 -15.10 -1.74
N ALA A 111 -19.59 -15.57 -2.65
CA ALA A 111 -19.61 -16.98 -3.04
C ALA A 111 -18.21 -17.48 -3.43
N LYS A 112 -17.87 -18.71 -3.05
CA LYS A 112 -16.53 -19.29 -3.19
C LYS A 112 -15.99 -19.17 -4.62
N GLU A 113 -16.83 -19.44 -5.62
CA GLU A 113 -16.42 -19.39 -7.02
C GLU A 113 -16.12 -17.95 -7.49
N VAL A 114 -16.91 -16.97 -7.00
CA VAL A 114 -16.67 -15.54 -7.30
C VAL A 114 -15.37 -15.09 -6.65
N SER A 115 -15.18 -15.40 -5.36
CA SER A 115 -13.94 -15.06 -4.65
C SER A 115 -12.72 -15.67 -5.31
N LYS A 116 -12.78 -16.96 -5.69
CA LYS A 116 -11.70 -17.65 -6.39
C LYS A 116 -11.39 -16.98 -7.74
N SER A 117 -12.41 -16.68 -8.54
CA SER A 117 -12.24 -15.99 -9.83
C SER A 117 -11.57 -14.61 -9.65
N LEU A 118 -11.99 -13.82 -8.66
CA LEU A 118 -11.40 -12.51 -8.40
C LEU A 118 -9.93 -12.64 -7.97
N ILE A 119 -9.62 -13.53 -7.02
CA ILE A 119 -8.26 -13.74 -6.49
C ILE A 119 -7.32 -14.19 -7.61
N THR A 120 -7.72 -15.18 -8.42
CA THR A 120 -6.88 -15.73 -9.51
C THR A 120 -6.58 -14.72 -10.61
N ARG A 121 -7.35 -13.64 -10.74
CA ARG A 121 -7.13 -12.56 -11.70
C ARG A 121 -6.40 -11.37 -11.08
N LEU A 122 -6.80 -10.94 -9.89
CA LEU A 122 -6.28 -9.73 -9.26
C LEU A 122 -4.88 -9.92 -8.67
N VAL A 123 -4.58 -11.08 -8.08
CA VAL A 123 -3.24 -11.35 -7.51
C VAL A 123 -2.16 -11.33 -8.59
N PRO A 124 -2.27 -12.06 -9.72
CA PRO A 124 -1.27 -11.95 -10.78
C PRO A 124 -1.21 -10.57 -11.43
N ALA A 125 -2.35 -9.89 -11.60
CA ALA A 125 -2.38 -8.54 -12.17
C ALA A 125 -1.63 -7.54 -11.28
N SER A 126 -1.83 -7.60 -9.96
CA SER A 126 -1.11 -6.72 -9.02
C SER A 126 0.37 -7.03 -8.94
N ALA A 127 0.76 -8.30 -8.95
CA ALA A 127 2.17 -8.69 -9.01
C ALA A 127 2.82 -8.22 -10.32
N ALA A 128 2.14 -8.38 -11.46
CA ALA A 128 2.62 -7.88 -12.75
C ALA A 128 2.76 -6.36 -12.77
N MET A 129 1.79 -5.62 -12.20
CA MET A 129 1.85 -4.16 -12.08
C MET A 129 3.15 -3.71 -11.40
N ILE A 130 3.47 -4.29 -10.24
CA ILE A 130 4.66 -3.92 -9.46
C ILE A 130 5.95 -4.39 -10.17
N ALA A 131 5.99 -5.63 -10.66
CA ALA A 131 7.17 -6.19 -11.34
C ALA A 131 7.51 -5.43 -12.63
N LEU A 132 6.50 -4.98 -13.38
CA LEU A 132 6.69 -4.20 -14.60
C LEU A 132 7.07 -2.73 -14.29
N GLY A 133 6.68 -2.17 -13.15
CA GLY A 133 7.09 -0.81 -12.77
C GLY A 133 8.55 -0.70 -12.37
N TYR A 134 9.10 -1.75 -11.76
CA TYR A 134 10.45 -1.71 -11.18
C TYR A 134 11.59 -1.41 -12.17
N PRO A 135 11.66 -2.02 -13.38
CA PRO A 135 12.73 -1.69 -14.33
C PRO A 135 12.72 -0.23 -14.78
N GLY A 136 11.53 0.38 -14.87
CA GLY A 136 11.42 1.81 -15.16
C GLY A 136 11.92 2.69 -14.02
N GLU A 137 11.62 2.32 -12.76
CA GLU A 137 12.04 3.07 -11.56
C GLU A 137 13.56 3.13 -11.41
N ILE A 138 14.26 2.03 -11.68
CA ILE A 138 15.73 1.96 -11.55
C ILE A 138 16.48 2.44 -12.78
N SER A 139 15.80 2.79 -13.87
CA SER A 139 16.40 3.22 -15.13
C SER A 139 16.68 4.73 -15.13
N ASN A 140 17.81 5.13 -15.71
CA ASN A 140 18.09 6.52 -16.02
C ASN A 140 17.73 6.88 -17.48
N ASP A 141 17.27 5.89 -18.29
CA ASP A 141 16.83 6.13 -19.66
C ASP A 141 15.34 6.43 -19.72
N GLN A 142 15.00 7.62 -20.19
CA GLN A 142 13.61 8.11 -20.25
C GLN A 142 12.70 7.21 -21.09
N ASN A 143 13.19 6.62 -22.19
CA ASN A 143 12.38 5.73 -23.02
C ASN A 143 12.04 4.44 -22.26
N THR A 144 12.99 3.91 -21.51
CA THR A 144 12.78 2.76 -20.62
C THR A 144 11.79 3.10 -19.52
N GLN A 145 11.89 4.26 -18.89
CA GLN A 145 10.94 4.74 -17.88
C GLN A 145 9.52 4.82 -18.46
N ILE A 146 9.35 5.45 -19.63
CA ILE A 146 8.05 5.55 -20.31
C ILE A 146 7.48 4.17 -20.64
N LEU A 147 8.30 3.30 -21.25
CA LEU A 147 7.88 1.96 -21.63
C LEU A 147 7.33 1.16 -20.45
N TYR A 148 8.12 1.06 -19.39
CA TYR A 148 7.72 0.27 -18.20
C TYR A 148 6.63 0.95 -17.38
N GLY A 149 6.55 2.28 -17.36
CA GLY A 149 5.43 3.02 -16.81
C GLY A 149 4.10 2.69 -17.52
N VAL A 150 4.10 2.66 -18.85
CA VAL A 150 2.92 2.25 -19.64
C VAL A 150 2.58 0.78 -19.38
N LEU A 151 3.56 -0.13 -19.42
CA LEU A 151 3.34 -1.56 -19.19
C LEU A 151 2.77 -1.84 -17.79
N SER A 152 3.24 -1.13 -16.77
CA SER A 152 2.72 -1.22 -15.39
C SER A 152 1.31 -0.63 -15.25
N THR A 153 0.98 0.40 -16.03
CA THR A 153 -0.34 1.05 -15.99
C THR A 153 -1.46 0.13 -16.51
N LEU A 154 -1.20 -0.75 -17.46
CA LEU A 154 -2.22 -1.65 -18.02
C LEU A 154 -2.85 -2.57 -16.95
N PRO A 155 -2.08 -3.36 -16.17
CA PRO A 155 -2.65 -4.16 -15.08
C PRO A 155 -3.26 -3.29 -13.98
N PHE A 156 -2.76 -2.08 -13.71
CA PHE A 156 -3.38 -1.14 -12.78
C PHE A 156 -4.81 -0.76 -13.21
N LEU A 157 -5.01 -0.36 -14.46
CA LEU A 157 -6.33 -0.04 -15.00
C LEU A 157 -7.27 -1.25 -14.96
N TYR A 158 -6.75 -2.44 -15.23
CA TYR A 158 -7.52 -3.68 -15.10
C TYR A 158 -7.98 -3.92 -13.65
N ILE A 159 -7.11 -3.73 -12.66
CA ILE A 159 -7.46 -3.84 -11.24
C ILE A 159 -8.58 -2.85 -10.89
N LEU A 160 -8.44 -1.59 -11.31
CA LEU A 160 -9.47 -0.58 -11.08
C LEU A 160 -10.82 -0.98 -11.71
N TYR A 161 -10.80 -1.47 -12.95
CA TYR A 161 -12.01 -1.97 -13.61
C TYR A 161 -12.69 -3.07 -12.77
N VAL A 162 -11.94 -4.08 -12.33
CA VAL A 162 -12.50 -5.17 -11.52
C VAL A 162 -13.06 -4.65 -10.20
N LEU A 163 -12.33 -3.78 -9.50
CA LEU A 163 -12.77 -3.23 -8.21
C LEU A 163 -14.01 -2.34 -8.33
N PHE A 164 -14.11 -1.53 -9.37
CA PHE A 164 -15.21 -0.56 -9.49
C PHE A 164 -16.42 -1.12 -10.24
N VAL A 165 -16.22 -1.95 -11.24
CA VAL A 165 -17.28 -2.48 -12.07
C VAL A 165 -17.73 -3.87 -11.60
N GLU A 166 -16.81 -4.84 -11.54
CA GLU A 166 -17.21 -6.21 -11.22
C GLU A 166 -17.58 -6.38 -9.74
N LEU A 167 -16.72 -5.90 -8.84
CA LEU A 167 -16.99 -5.96 -7.40
C LEU A 167 -18.19 -5.07 -7.02
N GLY A 168 -18.39 -3.97 -7.73
CA GLY A 168 -19.55 -3.07 -7.57
C GLY A 168 -20.89 -3.82 -7.63
N LYS A 169 -21.03 -4.76 -8.55
CA LYS A 169 -22.25 -5.59 -8.71
C LYS A 169 -22.56 -6.48 -7.48
N SER A 170 -21.57 -6.73 -6.65
CA SER A 170 -21.71 -7.55 -5.43
C SER A 170 -22.14 -6.71 -4.21
N LEU A 171 -22.07 -5.38 -4.29
CA LEU A 171 -22.35 -4.50 -3.16
C LEU A 171 -23.84 -4.35 -2.86
N ASP A 172 -24.70 -4.47 -3.87
CA ASP A 172 -26.16 -4.38 -3.70
C ASP A 172 -26.74 -5.45 -2.76
N ARG A 173 -25.97 -6.53 -2.54
CA ARG A 173 -26.35 -7.65 -1.65
C ARG A 173 -25.76 -7.53 -0.24
N GLN A 174 -25.04 -6.46 0.05
CA GLN A 174 -24.39 -6.27 1.36
C GLN A 174 -25.37 -5.58 2.33
N PRO A 175 -25.19 -5.76 3.66
CA PRO A 175 -25.97 -5.06 4.67
C PRO A 175 -25.90 -3.54 4.50
N GLU A 176 -26.91 -2.83 5.05
CA GLU A 176 -26.99 -1.38 5.02
C GLU A 176 -25.69 -0.74 5.54
N GLY A 177 -25.22 0.30 4.86
CA GLY A 177 -24.00 1.02 5.20
C GLY A 177 -22.69 0.31 4.79
N VAL A 178 -22.68 -1.03 4.58
CA VAL A 178 -21.48 -1.75 4.11
C VAL A 178 -21.11 -1.31 2.71
N ALA A 179 -22.06 -1.24 1.79
CA ALA A 179 -21.83 -0.80 0.42
C ALA A 179 -21.20 0.61 0.37
N ALA A 180 -21.72 1.55 1.16
CA ALA A 180 -21.18 2.90 1.27
C ALA A 180 -19.75 2.90 1.85
N THR A 181 -19.48 2.06 2.86
CA THR A 181 -18.15 1.95 3.48
C THR A 181 -17.14 1.34 2.50
N VAL A 182 -17.51 0.33 1.72
CA VAL A 182 -16.68 -0.24 0.65
C VAL A 182 -16.46 0.78 -0.47
N GLY A 183 -17.47 1.59 -0.80
CA GLY A 183 -17.32 2.70 -1.74
C GLY A 183 -16.22 3.68 -1.31
N ARG A 184 -16.23 4.11 -0.03
CA ARG A 184 -15.17 4.96 0.55
C ARG A 184 -13.81 4.29 0.56
N LEU A 185 -13.76 2.99 0.86
CA LEU A 185 -12.53 2.20 0.82
C LEU A 185 -11.89 2.19 -0.57
N ARG A 186 -12.72 2.01 -1.63
CA ARG A 186 -12.24 2.07 -3.03
C ARG A 186 -11.74 3.46 -3.43
N LEU A 187 -12.41 4.53 -2.96
CA LEU A 187 -11.92 5.90 -3.17
C LEU A 187 -10.60 6.16 -2.44
N LEU A 188 -10.47 5.68 -1.21
CA LEU A 188 -9.21 5.74 -0.46
C LEU A 188 -8.09 5.02 -1.23
N LEU A 189 -8.37 3.85 -1.79
CA LEU A 189 -7.42 3.08 -2.58
C LEU A 189 -6.95 3.86 -3.80
N ILE A 190 -7.87 4.43 -4.62
CA ILE A 190 -7.48 5.24 -5.78
C ILE A 190 -6.66 6.47 -5.35
N ALA A 191 -7.09 7.18 -4.31
CA ALA A 191 -6.41 8.38 -3.85
C ALA A 191 -4.97 8.08 -3.39
N THR A 192 -4.76 6.97 -2.68
CA THR A 192 -3.44 6.58 -2.18
C THR A 192 -2.58 5.95 -3.28
N TRP A 193 -3.14 5.04 -4.08
CA TRP A 193 -2.41 4.38 -5.17
C TRP A 193 -2.09 5.33 -6.31
N GLY A 194 -2.88 6.40 -6.50
CA GLY A 194 -2.60 7.47 -7.47
C GLY A 194 -1.34 8.27 -7.15
N VAL A 195 -0.89 8.29 -5.89
CA VAL A 195 0.35 8.97 -5.49
C VAL A 195 1.57 8.39 -6.21
N TYR A 196 1.63 7.06 -6.36
CA TYR A 196 2.79 6.37 -6.93
C TYR A 196 3.03 6.70 -8.41
N PRO A 197 2.07 6.56 -9.34
CA PRO A 197 2.27 6.96 -10.73
C PRO A 197 2.51 8.47 -10.88
N VAL A 198 1.91 9.32 -10.05
CA VAL A 198 2.19 10.76 -10.06
C VAL A 198 3.64 11.02 -9.67
N SER A 199 4.12 10.42 -8.58
CA SER A 199 5.52 10.55 -8.15
C SER A 199 6.49 10.00 -9.19
N TYR A 200 6.14 8.89 -9.83
CA TYR A 200 6.92 8.30 -10.92
C TYR A 200 7.08 9.27 -12.11
N ILE A 201 5.97 9.86 -12.57
CA ILE A 201 5.98 10.84 -13.68
C ILE A 201 6.79 12.08 -13.32
N LEU A 202 6.66 12.60 -12.09
CA LEU A 202 7.41 13.75 -11.62
C LEU A 202 8.92 13.48 -11.46
N GLY A 203 9.30 12.22 -11.27
CA GLY A 203 10.70 11.78 -11.18
C GLY A 203 11.37 11.44 -12.52
N MET A 204 10.59 11.38 -13.62
CA MET A 204 11.14 11.04 -14.95
C MET A 204 12.15 12.07 -15.45
N GLY A 205 13.24 11.58 -16.03
CA GLY A 205 14.23 12.36 -16.79
C GLY A 205 15.41 12.86 -15.97
N GLU A 206 15.21 13.44 -14.82
CA GLU A 206 16.29 14.06 -14.02
C GLU A 206 16.62 13.30 -12.72
N GLY A 207 15.88 12.24 -12.41
CA GLY A 207 15.97 11.55 -11.12
C GLY A 207 15.58 12.48 -9.95
N MET A 208 15.91 12.09 -8.73
CA MET A 208 15.75 12.96 -7.55
C MET A 208 16.87 14.01 -7.51
N ALA A 209 16.73 15.08 -8.32
CA ALA A 209 17.76 16.08 -8.53
C ALA A 209 17.88 17.10 -7.39
N SER A 210 16.82 17.29 -6.57
CA SER A 210 16.79 18.28 -5.50
C SER A 210 16.43 17.70 -4.13
N ALA A 211 16.86 18.40 -3.06
CA ALA A 211 16.50 18.07 -1.69
C ALA A 211 14.98 18.10 -1.46
N ASP A 212 14.29 19.10 -1.99
CA ASP A 212 12.83 19.23 -1.83
C ASP A 212 12.08 18.11 -2.53
N GLN A 213 12.51 17.70 -3.71
CA GLN A 213 11.93 16.57 -4.45
C GLN A 213 12.13 15.26 -3.68
N PHE A 214 13.35 14.99 -3.20
CA PHE A 214 13.63 13.83 -2.36
C PHE A 214 12.71 13.78 -1.14
N VAL A 215 12.66 14.87 -0.36
CA VAL A 215 11.83 14.97 0.84
C VAL A 215 10.35 14.77 0.49
N GLY A 216 9.86 15.42 -0.56
CA GLY A 216 8.47 15.31 -1.03
C GLY A 216 8.09 13.87 -1.38
N VAL A 217 8.95 13.15 -2.07
CA VAL A 217 8.74 11.73 -2.43
C VAL A 217 8.72 10.85 -1.17
N GLN A 218 9.71 10.99 -0.26
CA GLN A 218 9.77 10.15 0.95
C GLN A 218 8.57 10.38 1.88
N VAL A 219 8.18 11.63 2.09
CA VAL A 219 7.01 12.00 2.90
C VAL A 219 5.71 11.53 2.22
N GLY A 220 5.56 11.79 0.93
CA GLY A 220 4.37 11.41 0.15
C GLY A 220 4.14 9.90 0.15
N TYR A 221 5.16 9.11 -0.14
CA TYR A 221 5.07 7.65 -0.11
C TYR A 221 4.74 7.12 1.30
N THR A 222 5.36 7.68 2.34
CA THR A 222 5.08 7.20 3.70
C THR A 222 3.64 7.49 4.11
N ILE A 223 3.13 8.69 3.83
CA ILE A 223 1.73 9.04 4.12
C ILE A 223 0.78 8.16 3.29
N ALA A 224 1.05 7.99 1.99
CA ALA A 224 0.24 7.14 1.12
C ALA A 224 0.21 5.68 1.64
N ASP A 225 1.35 5.13 2.06
CA ASP A 225 1.45 3.79 2.61
C ASP A 225 0.68 3.63 3.93
N VAL A 226 0.79 4.58 4.86
CA VAL A 226 0.02 4.53 6.12
C VAL A 226 -1.48 4.57 5.84
N LEU A 227 -1.93 5.40 4.91
CA LEU A 227 -3.33 5.48 4.51
C LEU A 227 -3.78 4.20 3.78
N ALA A 228 -2.99 3.71 2.82
CA ALA A 228 -3.32 2.55 1.99
C ALA A 228 -3.26 1.22 2.75
N LYS A 229 -2.60 1.16 3.90
CA LYS A 229 -2.41 -0.07 4.68
C LYS A 229 -3.08 0.03 6.05
N CYS A 230 -2.73 1.02 6.88
CA CYS A 230 -3.30 1.14 8.23
C CYS A 230 -4.76 1.60 8.21
N VAL A 231 -5.06 2.74 7.57
CA VAL A 231 -6.44 3.25 7.50
C VAL A 231 -7.33 2.31 6.69
N PHE A 232 -6.78 1.71 5.65
CA PHE A 232 -7.44 0.68 4.85
C PHE A 232 -7.78 -0.54 5.72
N GLY A 233 -6.84 -1.15 6.42
CA GLY A 233 -7.04 -2.30 7.31
C GLY A 233 -8.03 -2.02 8.45
N LEU A 234 -7.98 -0.82 9.06
CA LEU A 234 -8.97 -0.39 10.04
C LEU A 234 -10.38 -0.26 9.42
N THR A 235 -10.48 0.13 8.15
CA THR A 235 -11.75 0.18 7.42
C THR A 235 -12.27 -1.23 7.10
N ILE A 236 -11.39 -2.17 6.74
CA ILE A 236 -11.73 -3.59 6.61
C ILE A 236 -12.28 -4.15 7.94
N PHE A 237 -11.61 -3.84 9.06
CA PHE A 237 -12.12 -4.23 10.39
C PHE A 237 -13.50 -3.64 10.65
N LYS A 238 -13.74 -2.36 10.34
CA LYS A 238 -15.06 -1.73 10.45
C LYS A 238 -16.11 -2.47 9.62
N ILE A 239 -15.82 -2.82 8.37
CA ILE A 239 -16.72 -3.59 7.49
C ILE A 239 -17.02 -4.96 8.11
N ALA A 240 -16.00 -5.67 8.58
CA ALA A 240 -16.14 -6.97 9.22
C ALA A 240 -17.05 -6.90 10.47
N ARG A 241 -16.92 -5.85 11.28
CA ARG A 241 -17.78 -5.59 12.43
C ARG A 241 -19.23 -5.31 12.03
N MET A 242 -19.45 -4.41 11.07
CA MET A 242 -20.79 -4.09 10.56
C MET A 242 -21.50 -5.35 10.07
N LYS A 243 -20.82 -6.20 9.33
CA LYS A 243 -21.36 -7.47 8.85
C LYS A 243 -21.62 -8.46 9.99
N SER A 244 -20.71 -8.54 10.95
CA SER A 244 -20.89 -9.41 12.14
C SER A 244 -22.09 -8.99 12.96
N ALA A 245 -22.30 -7.68 13.17
CA ALA A 245 -23.48 -7.15 13.85
C ALA A 245 -24.79 -7.44 13.10
N ALA A 246 -24.80 -7.24 11.78
CA ALA A 246 -25.95 -7.56 10.92
C ALA A 246 -26.33 -9.05 10.95
N GLU A 247 -25.40 -9.93 11.30
CA GLU A 247 -25.59 -11.37 11.44
C GLU A 247 -25.79 -11.83 12.89
N GLY A 248 -26.08 -10.91 13.82
CA GLY A 248 -26.49 -11.21 15.18
C GLY A 248 -25.36 -11.38 16.21
N MET A 249 -24.14 -10.93 15.91
CA MET A 249 -23.06 -10.88 16.91
C MET A 249 -23.29 -9.71 17.86
N ALA A 250 -23.75 -9.98 19.10
CA ALA A 250 -24.14 -8.96 20.08
C ALA A 250 -23.00 -8.00 20.49
N ASP A 251 -21.74 -8.46 20.51
CA ASP A 251 -20.56 -7.69 20.94
C ASP A 251 -19.81 -7.01 19.79
N ALA A 252 -20.43 -6.91 18.61
CA ALA A 252 -19.79 -6.29 17.43
C ALA A 252 -19.88 -4.75 17.40
N HIS A 253 -20.30 -4.11 18.50
CA HIS A 253 -20.44 -2.64 18.64
C HIS A 253 -19.16 -1.94 19.13
#